data_1f6718d24917aefd260b88292368eca1
#
_entry.id   1f6718d24917aefd260b88292368eca1
#
_cell.length_a   1.000
_cell.length_b   1.000
_cell.length_c   1.000
_cell.angle_alpha   90.00
_cell.angle_beta   90.00
_cell.angle_gamma   90.00
#
_symmetry.space_group_name_H-M   'P 1'
#
loop_
_entity.id
_entity.type
_entity.pdbx_description
1 polymer ?
#
loop_
_entity_poly.entity_id
_entity_poly.type
_entity_poly.pdbx_seq_one_letter_code
_entity_poly.pdbx_strand_id
1 'polypeptide(L)'
;MNGANESPLYTWLKAKKGFGGFDVNDQRGKMMDGMLRRQDADYDKKSDIKWNFTKFLVSRDGQVLQRYEPTDKISDIEAAIQMQVNPVMSNIMARRSVRKYIDKPVEHEKLEAVALAGINAPSAMNRQNWAVRIIENQTLLADVKEMCRNAPNLICVCAPADGRFDLDAGLMGQNMMLAAQALGLGTCIQTGPIRFLTTNEKAQAFRDSLDIPEGYKLLYVISIGYPDEAPAAKPRDAAKVKYIK
;
A
#
# COMPACT_ATOMS: atom_id res chain seq x y z
N MET A 1 -24.22 -25.33 0.90
CA MET A 1 -22.86 -24.79 1.11
C MET A 1 -21.83 -25.48 0.22
N ASN A 2 -21.96 -26.76 -0.02
CA ASN A 2 -21.08 -27.55 -0.90
C ASN A 2 -21.91 -28.36 -1.91
N GLY A 3 -21.31 -28.80 -3.03
CA GLY A 3 -21.93 -29.66 -4.04
C GLY A 3 -22.68 -28.93 -5.14
N ALA A 4 -23.33 -29.68 -6.03
CA ALA A 4 -23.91 -29.17 -7.28
C ALA A 4 -25.00 -28.09 -7.11
N ASN A 5 -25.68 -28.06 -5.94
CA ASN A 5 -26.75 -27.12 -5.61
C ASN A 5 -26.31 -26.05 -4.60
N GLU A 6 -25.04 -25.76 -4.48
CA GLU A 6 -24.58 -24.72 -3.56
C GLU A 6 -24.99 -23.31 -4.03
N SER A 7 -25.18 -22.41 -3.07
CA SER A 7 -25.43 -21.01 -3.39
C SER A 7 -24.23 -20.38 -4.09
N PRO A 8 -24.44 -19.54 -5.13
CA PRO A 8 -23.36 -18.81 -5.83
C PRO A 8 -22.45 -18.02 -4.89
N LEU A 9 -22.98 -17.55 -3.76
CA LEU A 9 -22.19 -16.86 -2.74
C LEU A 9 -21.08 -17.77 -2.18
N TYR A 10 -21.38 -19.03 -1.86
CA TYR A 10 -20.38 -19.96 -1.34
C TYR A 10 -19.37 -20.37 -2.40
N THR A 11 -19.80 -20.56 -3.65
CA THR A 11 -18.89 -20.79 -4.78
C THR A 11 -17.87 -19.65 -4.90
N TRP A 12 -18.37 -18.42 -4.85
CA TRP A 12 -17.52 -17.22 -4.94
C TRP A 12 -16.57 -17.09 -3.73
N LEU A 13 -17.07 -17.25 -2.50
CA LEU A 13 -16.25 -17.18 -1.28
C LEU A 13 -15.12 -18.21 -1.29
N LYS A 14 -15.43 -19.47 -1.62
CA LYS A 14 -14.47 -20.58 -1.69
C LYS A 14 -13.43 -20.39 -2.78
N ALA A 15 -13.82 -19.80 -3.92
CA ALA A 15 -12.89 -19.47 -5.01
C ALA A 15 -11.91 -18.35 -4.63
N LYS A 16 -12.34 -17.40 -3.77
CA LYS A 16 -11.48 -16.30 -3.29
C LYS A 16 -10.57 -16.72 -2.14
N LYS A 17 -11.06 -17.54 -1.22
CA LYS A 17 -10.31 -18.06 -0.07
C LYS A 17 -10.64 -19.53 0.14
N GLY A 18 -9.76 -20.39 -0.33
CA GLY A 18 -9.83 -21.84 -0.15
C GLY A 18 -9.60 -22.27 1.31
N PHE A 19 -9.71 -23.55 1.56
CA PHE A 19 -9.37 -24.16 2.83
C PHE A 19 -7.84 -24.16 3.02
N GLY A 20 -7.36 -23.62 4.14
CA GLY A 20 -5.94 -23.49 4.46
C GLY A 20 -5.40 -24.54 5.44
N GLY A 21 -6.24 -25.52 5.82
CA GLY A 21 -5.90 -26.51 6.85
C GLY A 21 -6.41 -26.11 8.24
N PHE A 22 -6.41 -27.08 9.17
CA PHE A 22 -6.56 -26.81 10.60
C PHE A 22 -5.18 -26.70 11.26
N ASP A 23 -5.07 -25.92 12.33
CA ASP A 23 -3.87 -25.91 13.16
C ASP A 23 -3.76 -27.23 13.92
N VAL A 24 -2.94 -28.14 13.43
CA VAL A 24 -2.72 -29.47 14.02
C VAL A 24 -1.88 -29.44 15.31
N ASN A 25 -1.35 -28.27 15.69
CA ASN A 25 -0.70 -28.09 17.00
C ASN A 25 -1.76 -27.79 18.09
N ASP A 26 -2.94 -27.32 17.68
CA ASP A 26 -4.10 -27.19 18.59
C ASP A 26 -4.86 -28.53 18.67
N GLN A 27 -5.32 -28.87 19.88
CA GLN A 27 -6.02 -30.14 20.12
C GLN A 27 -7.30 -30.28 19.29
N ARG A 28 -8.08 -29.20 19.13
CA ARG A 28 -9.32 -29.17 18.33
C ARG A 28 -9.01 -29.32 16.84
N GLY A 29 -7.98 -28.62 16.35
CA GLY A 29 -7.53 -28.72 14.97
C GLY A 29 -7.06 -30.12 14.62
N LYS A 30 -6.28 -30.73 15.50
CA LYS A 30 -5.81 -32.13 15.35
C LYS A 30 -6.97 -33.12 15.33
N MET A 31 -7.96 -32.93 16.21
CA MET A 31 -9.15 -33.78 16.24
C MET A 31 -9.97 -33.66 14.95
N MET A 32 -10.20 -32.44 14.48
CA MET A 32 -10.95 -32.14 13.25
C MET A 32 -10.23 -32.72 12.01
N ASP A 33 -8.93 -32.50 11.89
CA ASP A 33 -8.10 -33.08 10.81
C ASP A 33 -8.22 -34.61 10.80
N GLY A 34 -8.00 -35.25 11.94
CA GLY A 34 -8.08 -36.70 12.05
C GLY A 34 -9.46 -37.30 11.73
N MET A 35 -10.53 -36.59 12.09
CA MET A 35 -11.91 -37.01 11.80
C MET A 35 -12.21 -36.91 10.30
N LEU A 36 -11.88 -35.78 9.66
CA LEU A 36 -12.18 -35.57 8.25
C LEU A 36 -11.28 -36.41 7.34
N ARG A 37 -10.02 -36.61 7.70
CA ARG A 37 -9.09 -37.44 6.93
C ARG A 37 -9.48 -38.94 6.91
N ARG A 38 -10.20 -39.41 7.93
CA ARG A 38 -10.79 -40.77 7.92
C ARG A 38 -11.94 -40.91 6.93
N GLN A 39 -12.67 -39.80 6.67
CA GLN A 39 -13.81 -39.81 5.73
C GLN A 39 -13.35 -39.55 4.29
N ASP A 40 -12.35 -38.70 4.11
CA ASP A 40 -11.78 -38.32 2.81
C ASP A 40 -10.30 -37.96 3.01
N ALA A 41 -9.41 -38.81 2.53
CA ALA A 41 -7.95 -38.63 2.67
C ALA A 41 -7.46 -37.30 2.02
N ASP A 42 -8.18 -36.83 1.01
CA ASP A 42 -7.85 -35.62 0.23
C ASP A 42 -8.75 -34.42 0.60
N TYR A 43 -9.41 -34.46 1.76
CA TYR A 43 -10.33 -33.41 2.17
C TYR A 43 -9.68 -32.02 2.19
N ASP A 44 -8.39 -31.95 2.54
CA ASP A 44 -7.60 -30.74 2.68
C ASP A 44 -7.23 -30.09 1.32
N LYS A 45 -7.29 -30.84 0.23
CA LYS A 45 -7.08 -30.35 -1.13
C LYS A 45 -8.29 -29.64 -1.73
N LYS A 46 -9.44 -29.72 -1.08
CA LYS A 46 -10.72 -29.16 -1.55
C LYS A 46 -11.03 -27.85 -0.83
N SER A 47 -11.50 -26.83 -1.55
CA SER A 47 -11.92 -25.54 -0.98
C SER A 47 -13.24 -25.58 -0.21
N ASP A 48 -13.90 -26.74 -0.14
CA ASP A 48 -15.18 -26.92 0.51
C ASP A 48 -15.21 -26.44 1.96
N ILE A 49 -16.36 -26.00 2.42
CA ILE A 49 -16.60 -25.73 3.85
C ILE A 49 -16.59 -27.05 4.61
N LYS A 50 -15.68 -27.18 5.56
CA LYS A 50 -15.40 -28.46 6.24
C LYS A 50 -16.34 -28.69 7.42
N TRP A 51 -16.83 -27.63 8.05
CA TRP A 51 -17.69 -27.72 9.24
C TRP A 51 -18.56 -26.48 9.42
N ASN A 52 -19.47 -26.52 10.36
CA ASN A 52 -20.26 -25.38 10.76
C ASN A 52 -19.36 -24.25 11.30
N PHE A 53 -19.84 -23.01 11.23
CA PHE A 53 -19.15 -21.81 11.74
C PHE A 53 -17.84 -21.43 11.02
N THR A 54 -17.58 -21.94 9.81
CA THR A 54 -16.59 -21.33 8.93
C THR A 54 -17.00 -19.88 8.64
N LYS A 55 -16.05 -18.95 8.77
CA LYS A 55 -16.31 -17.52 8.64
C LYS A 55 -15.45 -16.93 7.52
N PHE A 56 -15.99 -15.92 6.86
CA PHE A 56 -15.24 -15.14 5.87
C PHE A 56 -15.25 -13.68 6.28
N LEU A 57 -14.08 -13.08 6.41
CA LEU A 57 -13.96 -11.64 6.58
C LEU A 57 -13.97 -10.99 5.20
N VAL A 58 -14.95 -10.11 4.97
CA VAL A 58 -15.11 -9.38 3.71
C VAL A 58 -14.95 -7.89 4.01
N SER A 59 -14.14 -7.20 3.21
CA SER A 59 -13.96 -5.75 3.32
C SER A 59 -15.20 -4.99 2.84
N ARG A 60 -15.25 -3.68 3.13
CA ARG A 60 -16.40 -2.83 2.73
C ARG A 60 -16.54 -2.68 1.21
N ASP A 61 -15.44 -2.84 0.47
CA ASP A 61 -15.40 -2.84 -1.01
C ASP A 61 -15.65 -4.23 -1.61
N GLY A 62 -16.06 -5.21 -0.80
CA GLY A 62 -16.45 -6.54 -1.24
C GLY A 62 -15.30 -7.52 -1.47
N GLN A 63 -14.07 -7.22 -1.06
CA GLN A 63 -12.96 -8.19 -1.17
C GLN A 63 -13.00 -9.21 -0.04
N VAL A 64 -12.85 -10.51 -0.36
CA VAL A 64 -12.71 -11.56 0.65
C VAL A 64 -11.28 -11.54 1.18
N LEU A 65 -11.10 -11.05 2.40
CA LEU A 65 -9.80 -10.84 3.03
C LEU A 65 -9.25 -12.12 3.65
N GLN A 66 -10.08 -12.83 4.40
CA GLN A 66 -9.67 -14.00 5.18
C GLN A 66 -10.82 -15.00 5.30
N ARG A 67 -10.46 -16.27 5.40
CA ARG A 67 -11.32 -17.37 5.81
C ARG A 67 -10.83 -17.89 7.15
N TYR A 68 -11.77 -18.19 8.06
CA TYR A 68 -11.49 -18.74 9.37
C TYR A 68 -12.28 -20.03 9.55
N GLU A 69 -11.60 -21.04 10.02
CA GLU A 69 -12.22 -22.32 10.35
C GLU A 69 -12.79 -22.30 11.78
N PRO A 70 -13.65 -23.26 12.16
CA PRO A 70 -14.24 -23.31 13.51
C PRO A 70 -13.22 -23.42 14.64
N THR A 71 -12.03 -23.89 14.34
CA THR A 71 -10.92 -24.07 15.30
C THR A 71 -10.09 -22.81 15.49
N ASP A 72 -10.24 -21.81 14.62
CA ASP A 72 -9.48 -20.57 14.74
C ASP A 72 -9.90 -19.76 15.96
N LYS A 73 -8.97 -19.08 16.58
CA LYS A 73 -9.22 -18.28 17.78
C LYS A 73 -10.04 -17.04 17.45
N ILE A 74 -11.04 -16.78 18.28
CA ILE A 74 -11.87 -15.56 18.13
C ILE A 74 -11.00 -14.31 18.22
N SER A 75 -9.96 -14.30 19.08
CA SER A 75 -9.01 -13.18 19.18
C SER A 75 -8.34 -12.81 17.86
N ASP A 76 -8.06 -13.81 17.01
CA ASP A 76 -7.42 -13.56 15.71
C ASP A 76 -8.40 -12.92 14.72
N ILE A 77 -9.68 -13.31 14.82
CA ILE A 77 -10.77 -12.69 14.05
C ILE A 77 -10.97 -11.25 14.51
N GLU A 78 -11.02 -11.01 15.82
CA GLU A 78 -11.17 -9.67 16.41
C GLU A 78 -10.01 -8.78 16.00
N ALA A 79 -8.75 -9.25 16.06
CA ALA A 79 -7.59 -8.51 15.63
C ALA A 79 -7.66 -8.13 14.13
N ALA A 80 -8.07 -9.07 13.28
CA ALA A 80 -8.24 -8.82 11.85
C ALA A 80 -9.34 -7.78 11.58
N ILE A 81 -10.47 -7.84 12.30
CA ILE A 81 -11.51 -6.81 12.20
C ILE A 81 -10.99 -5.46 12.65
N GLN A 82 -10.28 -5.38 13.79
CA GLN A 82 -9.72 -4.13 14.30
C GLN A 82 -8.75 -3.50 13.29
N MET A 83 -7.94 -4.29 12.61
CA MET A 83 -7.07 -3.79 11.54
C MET A 83 -7.87 -3.15 10.40
N GLN A 84 -9.05 -3.67 10.07
CA GLN A 84 -9.90 -3.15 9.00
C GLN A 84 -10.70 -1.90 9.41
N VAL A 85 -11.08 -1.79 10.68
CA VAL A 85 -11.88 -0.65 11.19
C VAL A 85 -11.02 0.50 11.68
N ASN A 86 -9.76 0.27 12.02
CA ASN A 86 -8.84 1.34 12.38
C ASN A 86 -8.47 2.14 11.12
N PRO A 87 -8.75 3.45 11.07
CA PRO A 87 -8.55 4.24 9.86
C PRO A 87 -7.08 4.31 9.43
N VAL A 88 -6.15 4.32 10.37
CA VAL A 88 -4.71 4.35 10.06
C VAL A 88 -4.27 3.02 9.44
N MET A 89 -4.62 1.90 10.05
CA MET A 89 -4.30 0.56 9.54
C MET A 89 -4.95 0.31 8.19
N SER A 90 -6.23 0.67 8.05
CA SER A 90 -6.97 0.56 6.79
C SER A 90 -6.29 1.35 5.67
N ASN A 91 -5.87 2.58 5.95
CA ASN A 91 -5.18 3.45 5.00
C ASN A 91 -3.81 2.85 4.57
N ILE A 92 -3.02 2.35 5.53
CA ILE A 92 -1.75 1.68 5.26
C ILE A 92 -1.96 0.45 4.36
N MET A 93 -2.96 -0.37 4.68
CA MET A 93 -3.26 -1.60 3.94
C MET A 93 -3.85 -1.32 2.55
N ALA A 94 -4.59 -0.23 2.37
CA ALA A 94 -5.21 0.14 1.09
C ALA A 94 -4.23 0.83 0.12
N ARG A 95 -3.21 1.54 0.61
CA ARG A 95 -2.29 2.31 -0.24
C ARG A 95 -1.58 1.44 -1.28
N ARG A 96 -1.61 1.91 -2.53
CA ARG A 96 -0.92 1.30 -3.68
C ARG A 96 -0.05 2.33 -4.41
N SER A 97 0.94 1.86 -5.16
CA SER A 97 1.66 2.70 -6.11
C SER A 97 0.82 2.84 -7.38
N VAL A 98 0.25 4.01 -7.59
CA VAL A 98 -0.56 4.39 -8.75
C VAL A 98 0.36 4.98 -9.82
N ARG A 99 0.19 4.56 -11.07
CA ARG A 99 1.03 4.94 -12.22
C ARG A 99 0.23 5.49 -13.40
N LYS A 100 -1.10 5.48 -13.29
CA LYS A 100 -2.01 6.10 -14.25
C LYS A 100 -2.89 7.09 -13.51
N TYR A 101 -3.04 8.27 -14.07
CA TYR A 101 -3.72 9.39 -13.46
C TYR A 101 -4.72 10.00 -14.43
N ILE A 102 -5.83 10.49 -13.90
CA ILE A 102 -6.73 11.36 -14.63
C ILE A 102 -5.98 12.66 -14.91
N ASP A 103 -6.10 13.21 -16.14
CA ASP A 103 -5.46 14.48 -16.52
C ASP A 103 -6.23 15.67 -15.91
N LYS A 104 -6.14 15.77 -14.59
CA LYS A 104 -6.75 16.81 -13.77
C LYS A 104 -5.75 17.20 -12.68
N PRO A 105 -5.31 18.46 -12.62
CA PRO A 105 -4.49 18.96 -11.51
C PRO A 105 -5.18 18.73 -10.16
N VAL A 106 -4.36 18.47 -9.16
CA VAL A 106 -4.83 18.35 -7.77
C VAL A 106 -4.97 19.75 -7.19
N GLU A 107 -5.99 19.95 -6.39
CA GLU A 107 -6.25 21.20 -5.69
C GLU A 107 -5.09 21.54 -4.73
N HIS A 108 -4.72 22.82 -4.68
CA HIS A 108 -3.59 23.33 -3.88
C HIS A 108 -3.68 22.89 -2.42
N GLU A 109 -4.84 23.01 -1.80
CA GLU A 109 -5.07 22.68 -0.39
C GLU A 109 -4.80 21.19 -0.07
N LYS A 110 -5.07 20.30 -1.03
CA LYS A 110 -4.74 18.87 -0.88
C LYS A 110 -3.24 18.62 -0.99
N LEU A 111 -2.57 19.31 -1.92
CA LEU A 111 -1.12 19.22 -2.06
C LEU A 111 -0.40 19.77 -0.82
N GLU A 112 -0.89 20.90 -0.29
CA GLU A 112 -0.40 21.48 0.95
C GLU A 112 -0.58 20.51 2.13
N ALA A 113 -1.77 19.93 2.30
CA ALA A 113 -2.03 18.93 3.35
C ALA A 113 -1.10 17.71 3.26
N VAL A 114 -0.81 17.24 2.03
CA VAL A 114 0.13 16.16 1.79
C VAL A 114 1.56 16.56 2.18
N ALA A 115 2.00 17.76 1.82
CA ALA A 115 3.32 18.25 2.18
C ALA A 115 3.48 18.44 3.70
N LEU A 116 2.47 19.03 4.36
CA LEU A 116 2.43 19.19 5.81
C LEU A 116 2.50 17.82 6.53
N ALA A 117 1.79 16.80 6.04
CA ALA A 117 1.92 15.45 6.58
C ALA A 117 3.34 14.92 6.44
N GLY A 118 4.00 15.21 5.32
CA GLY A 118 5.39 14.83 5.08
C GLY A 118 6.35 15.42 6.09
N ILE A 119 6.33 16.74 6.28
CA ILE A 119 7.26 17.43 7.19
C ILE A 119 7.02 17.12 8.68
N ASN A 120 5.90 16.49 9.03
CA ASN A 120 5.65 15.93 10.35
C ASN A 120 6.36 14.58 10.59
N ALA A 121 7.10 14.06 9.62
CA ALA A 121 7.92 12.87 9.82
C ALA A 121 9.06 13.15 10.84
N PRO A 122 9.45 12.16 11.65
CA PRO A 122 10.62 12.30 12.49
C PRO A 122 11.89 12.42 11.64
N SER A 123 12.85 13.18 12.16
CA SER A 123 14.21 13.25 11.60
C SER A 123 15.26 13.13 12.70
N ALA A 124 16.46 12.69 12.34
CA ALA A 124 17.54 12.53 13.29
C ALA A 124 17.80 13.85 14.06
N MET A 125 17.65 13.81 15.39
CA MET A 125 17.75 14.99 16.28
C MET A 125 16.84 16.16 15.88
N ASN A 126 15.73 15.88 15.20
CA ASN A 126 14.80 16.88 14.62
C ASN A 126 15.50 17.93 13.75
N ARG A 127 16.54 17.52 12.99
CA ARG A 127 17.31 18.43 12.15
C ARG A 127 16.55 18.92 10.92
N GLN A 128 15.54 18.16 10.47
CA GLN A 128 14.68 18.53 9.33
C GLN A 128 15.50 18.88 8.06
N ASN A 129 16.54 18.10 7.79
CA ASN A 129 17.44 18.29 6.66
C ASN A 129 16.80 17.84 5.34
N TRP A 130 15.75 18.52 4.95
CA TRP A 130 15.03 18.30 3.70
C TRP A 130 14.57 19.61 3.08
N ALA A 131 14.36 19.58 1.79
CA ALA A 131 13.64 20.60 1.06
C ALA A 131 12.60 19.93 0.18
N VAL A 132 11.35 20.37 0.30
CA VAL A 132 10.23 19.83 -0.48
C VAL A 132 9.81 20.88 -1.50
N ARG A 133 9.59 20.47 -2.75
CA ARG A 133 9.08 21.34 -3.83
C ARG A 133 7.84 20.67 -4.41
N ILE A 134 6.75 21.39 -4.40
CA ILE A 134 5.48 20.96 -4.99
C ILE A 134 5.34 21.65 -6.33
N ILE A 135 5.17 20.87 -7.39
CA ILE A 135 5.09 21.38 -8.75
C ILE A 135 3.65 21.37 -9.21
N GLU A 136 3.06 22.55 -9.30
CA GLU A 136 1.68 22.80 -9.77
C GLU A 136 1.69 23.45 -11.17
N ASN A 137 2.82 24.03 -11.58
CA ASN A 137 2.95 24.72 -12.86
C ASN A 137 2.94 23.72 -14.01
N GLN A 138 1.83 23.68 -14.76
CA GLN A 138 1.61 22.72 -15.84
C GLN A 138 2.57 22.94 -17.03
N THR A 139 3.05 24.16 -17.25
CA THR A 139 4.04 24.46 -18.31
C THR A 139 5.37 23.80 -17.98
N LEU A 140 5.85 23.93 -16.74
CA LEU A 140 7.09 23.25 -16.30
C LEU A 140 6.96 21.72 -16.30
N LEU A 141 5.76 21.23 -15.98
CA LEU A 141 5.50 19.79 -15.98
C LEU A 141 5.50 19.19 -17.39
N ALA A 142 5.08 19.96 -18.41
CA ALA A 142 4.96 19.46 -19.78
C ALA A 142 6.27 18.83 -20.28
N ASP A 143 7.43 19.41 -19.95
CA ASP A 143 8.75 18.93 -20.40
C ASP A 143 9.24 17.66 -19.68
N VAL A 144 8.67 17.34 -18.52
CA VAL A 144 9.13 16.25 -17.65
C VAL A 144 8.04 15.19 -17.36
N LYS A 145 6.80 15.49 -17.70
CA LYS A 145 5.59 14.71 -17.37
C LYS A 145 5.72 13.24 -17.78
N GLU A 146 6.21 12.98 -18.99
CA GLU A 146 6.38 11.63 -19.52
C GLU A 146 7.29 10.76 -18.63
N MET A 147 8.40 11.31 -18.17
CA MET A 147 9.33 10.61 -17.27
C MET A 147 8.72 10.37 -15.88
N CYS A 148 7.71 11.15 -15.50
CA CYS A 148 7.03 11.11 -14.22
C CYS A 148 5.61 10.51 -14.29
N ARG A 149 5.40 9.51 -15.15
CA ARG A 149 4.12 8.78 -15.28
C ARG A 149 2.94 9.63 -15.78
N ASN A 150 3.20 10.71 -16.48
CA ASN A 150 2.19 11.68 -16.90
C ASN A 150 1.31 12.21 -15.75
N ALA A 151 1.89 12.26 -14.54
CA ALA A 151 1.16 12.75 -13.37
C ALA A 151 0.88 14.25 -13.50
N PRO A 152 -0.32 14.72 -13.07
CA PRO A 152 -0.69 16.12 -13.15
C PRO A 152 0.05 17.01 -12.16
N ASN A 153 0.65 16.44 -11.12
CA ASN A 153 1.48 17.14 -10.13
C ASN A 153 2.66 16.28 -9.70
N LEU A 154 3.73 16.94 -9.25
CA LEU A 154 4.91 16.28 -8.68
C LEU A 154 5.27 16.88 -7.33
N ILE A 155 5.81 16.03 -6.45
CA ILE A 155 6.48 16.47 -5.22
C ILE A 155 7.94 16.02 -5.32
N CYS A 156 8.86 16.97 -5.33
CA CYS A 156 10.29 16.73 -5.35
C CYS A 156 10.84 16.82 -3.93
N VAL A 157 11.59 15.81 -3.49
CA VAL A 157 12.22 15.77 -2.18
C VAL A 157 13.73 15.83 -2.36
N CYS A 158 14.33 16.83 -1.74
CA CYS A 158 15.75 17.09 -1.73
C CYS A 158 16.32 16.99 -0.32
N ALA A 159 17.58 16.60 -0.20
CA ALA A 159 18.33 16.58 1.05
C ALA A 159 19.80 16.89 0.77
N PRO A 160 20.63 17.21 1.79
CA PRO A 160 22.05 17.43 1.61
C PRO A 160 22.73 16.30 0.81
N ALA A 161 23.63 16.68 -0.08
CA ALA A 161 24.33 15.72 -0.94
C ALA A 161 25.30 14.84 -0.14
N ASP A 162 25.85 15.38 0.93
CA ASP A 162 26.71 14.72 1.90
C ASP A 162 25.86 14.18 3.07
N GLY A 163 26.10 12.95 3.46
CA GLY A 163 25.41 12.32 4.57
C GLY A 163 24.31 11.31 4.16
N ARG A 164 23.67 10.75 5.19
CA ARG A 164 22.66 9.68 5.06
C ARG A 164 21.28 10.19 5.49
N PHE A 165 20.57 10.78 4.55
CA PHE A 165 19.22 11.32 4.78
C PHE A 165 18.11 10.43 4.18
N ASP A 166 18.48 9.28 3.62
CA ASP A 166 17.54 8.38 2.96
C ASP A 166 16.45 7.86 3.92
N LEU A 167 16.82 7.64 5.20
CA LEU A 167 15.86 7.21 6.22
C LEU A 167 14.82 8.31 6.50
N ASP A 168 15.27 9.51 6.81
CA ASP A 168 14.39 10.66 7.11
C ASP A 168 13.48 10.98 5.92
N ALA A 169 14.07 11.01 4.71
CA ALA A 169 13.34 11.22 3.46
C ALA A 169 12.34 10.08 3.17
N GLY A 170 12.69 8.84 3.49
CA GLY A 170 11.79 7.69 3.34
C GLY A 170 10.58 7.77 4.27
N LEU A 171 10.78 8.17 5.53
CA LEU A 171 9.70 8.38 6.51
C LEU A 171 8.76 9.51 6.05
N MET A 172 9.33 10.62 5.57
CA MET A 172 8.58 11.75 5.00
C MET A 172 7.74 11.30 3.79
N GLY A 173 8.37 10.63 2.84
CA GLY A 173 7.67 10.12 1.64
C GLY A 173 6.52 9.18 1.98
N GLN A 174 6.69 8.32 2.98
CA GLN A 174 5.60 7.44 3.44
C GLN A 174 4.44 8.22 4.04
N ASN A 175 4.70 9.25 4.87
CA ASN A 175 3.65 10.10 5.40
C ASN A 175 2.87 10.82 4.28
N MET A 176 3.58 11.38 3.30
CA MET A 176 2.95 12.03 2.12
C MET A 176 2.05 11.05 1.36
N MET A 177 2.53 9.84 1.10
CA MET A 177 1.76 8.83 0.36
C MET A 177 0.52 8.35 1.14
N LEU A 178 0.58 8.28 2.46
CA LEU A 178 -0.57 7.92 3.30
C LEU A 178 -1.58 9.06 3.35
N ALA A 179 -1.12 10.32 3.47
CA ALA A 179 -2.00 11.49 3.43
C ALA A 179 -2.71 11.60 2.08
N ALA A 180 -1.97 11.43 0.98
CA ALA A 180 -2.55 11.42 -0.37
C ALA A 180 -3.62 10.34 -0.51
N GLN A 181 -3.36 9.11 -0.05
CA GLN A 181 -4.34 8.02 -0.06
C GLN A 181 -5.61 8.38 0.74
N ALA A 182 -5.46 9.00 1.91
CA ALA A 182 -6.59 9.42 2.74
C ALA A 182 -7.43 10.52 2.06
N LEU A 183 -6.82 11.33 1.18
CA LEU A 183 -7.46 12.38 0.38
C LEU A 183 -8.00 11.89 -0.97
N GLY A 184 -7.98 10.57 -1.23
CA GLY A 184 -8.44 9.97 -2.49
C GLY A 184 -7.48 10.16 -3.66
N LEU A 185 -6.21 10.49 -3.40
CA LEU A 185 -5.18 10.66 -4.40
C LEU A 185 -4.30 9.40 -4.54
N GLY A 186 -3.85 9.16 -5.75
CA GLY A 186 -2.87 8.14 -6.07
C GLY A 186 -1.44 8.70 -6.08
N THR A 187 -0.47 7.89 -5.65
CA THR A 187 0.94 8.30 -5.63
C THR A 187 1.87 7.20 -6.12
N CYS A 188 3.01 7.61 -6.68
CA CYS A 188 4.13 6.73 -6.99
C CYS A 188 5.45 7.43 -6.68
N ILE A 189 6.21 6.91 -5.70
CA ILE A 189 7.58 7.36 -5.45
C ILE A 189 8.51 6.82 -6.54
N GLN A 190 9.41 7.65 -7.06
CA GLN A 190 10.29 7.32 -8.18
C GLN A 190 11.68 7.92 -7.99
N THR A 191 12.70 7.09 -8.24
CA THR A 191 14.09 7.53 -8.35
C THR A 191 14.61 7.49 -9.81
N GLY A 192 13.93 6.72 -10.68
CA GLY A 192 14.30 6.59 -12.10
C GLY A 192 14.39 7.90 -12.87
N PRO A 193 13.47 8.87 -12.69
CA PRO A 193 13.52 10.15 -13.37
C PRO A 193 14.68 11.07 -12.96
N ILE A 194 15.33 10.86 -11.81
CA ILE A 194 16.30 11.79 -11.21
C ILE A 194 17.39 12.17 -12.23
N ARG A 195 18.02 11.19 -12.89
CA ARG A 195 19.07 11.48 -13.86
C ARG A 195 18.58 12.40 -14.98
N PHE A 196 17.39 12.14 -15.53
CA PHE A 196 16.79 12.99 -16.55
C PHE A 196 16.54 14.40 -16.00
N LEU A 197 15.89 14.51 -14.85
CA LEU A 197 15.54 15.80 -14.24
C LEU A 197 16.78 16.64 -13.90
N THR A 198 17.91 16.02 -13.57
CA THR A 198 19.11 16.72 -13.12
C THR A 198 20.13 16.99 -14.22
N THR A 199 20.09 16.28 -15.36
CA THR A 199 21.14 16.39 -16.38
C THR A 199 20.62 16.66 -17.80
N ASN A 200 19.34 16.44 -18.10
CA ASN A 200 18.83 16.59 -19.46
C ASN A 200 18.50 18.06 -19.75
N GLU A 201 18.83 18.55 -20.95
CA GLU A 201 18.56 19.92 -21.38
C GLU A 201 17.05 20.25 -21.41
N LYS A 202 16.19 19.29 -21.80
CA LYS A 202 14.73 19.47 -21.78
C LYS A 202 14.17 19.75 -20.38
N ALA A 203 14.87 19.30 -19.34
CA ALA A 203 14.48 19.54 -17.95
C ALA A 203 15.16 20.79 -17.34
N GLN A 204 15.82 21.63 -18.13
CA GLN A 204 16.55 22.78 -17.61
C GLN A 204 15.63 23.74 -16.86
N ALA A 205 14.56 24.22 -17.52
CA ALA A 205 13.61 25.13 -16.91
C ALA A 205 12.96 24.55 -15.65
N PHE A 206 12.60 23.26 -15.68
CA PHE A 206 12.08 22.55 -14.52
C PHE A 206 13.10 22.53 -13.37
N ARG A 207 14.35 22.15 -13.67
CA ARG A 207 15.44 22.07 -12.68
C ARG A 207 15.72 23.43 -12.04
N ASP A 208 15.78 24.50 -12.83
CA ASP A 208 16.05 25.85 -12.34
C ASP A 208 14.88 26.33 -11.44
N SER A 209 13.64 25.94 -11.74
CA SER A 209 12.48 26.27 -10.94
C SER A 209 12.43 25.57 -9.57
N LEU A 210 13.17 24.47 -9.39
CA LEU A 210 13.18 23.76 -8.11
C LEU A 210 13.90 24.55 -7.01
N ASP A 211 14.73 25.52 -7.36
CA ASP A 211 15.49 26.31 -6.39
C ASP A 211 16.07 25.42 -5.26
N ILE A 212 16.81 24.39 -5.70
CA ILE A 212 17.40 23.40 -4.76
C ILE A 212 18.48 24.13 -3.95
N PRO A 213 18.43 24.08 -2.60
CA PRO A 213 19.45 24.73 -1.78
C PRO A 213 20.85 24.26 -2.12
N GLU A 214 21.84 25.15 -1.97
CA GLU A 214 23.24 24.80 -2.18
C GLU A 214 23.64 23.60 -1.30
N GLY A 215 24.37 22.65 -1.86
CA GLY A 215 24.77 21.42 -1.19
C GLY A 215 23.67 20.35 -1.10
N TYR A 216 22.47 20.61 -1.64
CA TYR A 216 21.40 19.62 -1.69
C TYR A 216 21.35 18.91 -3.03
N LYS A 217 20.77 17.72 -3.04
CA LYS A 217 20.45 16.94 -4.24
C LYS A 217 19.00 16.45 -4.21
N LEU A 218 18.43 16.26 -5.39
CA LEU A 218 17.14 15.59 -5.54
C LEU A 218 17.27 14.10 -5.20
N LEU A 219 16.54 13.62 -4.20
CA LEU A 219 16.55 12.21 -3.77
C LEU A 219 15.53 11.37 -4.52
N TYR A 220 14.31 11.86 -4.63
CA TYR A 220 13.21 11.21 -5.35
C TYR A 220 12.12 12.21 -5.71
N VAL A 221 11.25 11.77 -6.60
CA VAL A 221 10.01 12.47 -6.92
C VAL A 221 8.82 11.58 -6.56
N ILE A 222 7.72 12.20 -6.15
CA ILE A 222 6.42 11.53 -5.97
C ILE A 222 5.51 12.08 -7.07
N SER A 223 5.12 11.21 -8.01
CA SER A 223 4.01 11.47 -8.90
C SER A 223 2.71 11.42 -8.10
N ILE A 224 1.86 12.43 -8.23
CA ILE A 224 0.61 12.55 -7.46
C ILE A 224 -0.52 13.06 -8.36
N GLY A 225 -1.70 12.50 -8.18
CA GLY A 225 -2.90 12.87 -8.95
C GLY A 225 -4.09 12.00 -8.60
N TYR A 226 -5.22 12.25 -9.22
CA TYR A 226 -6.39 11.38 -9.13
C TYR A 226 -6.11 10.07 -9.86
N PRO A 227 -6.31 8.89 -9.20
CA PRO A 227 -5.98 7.61 -9.80
C PRO A 227 -6.93 7.27 -10.96
N ASP A 228 -6.35 6.79 -12.06
CA ASP A 228 -7.06 6.18 -13.21
C ASP A 228 -6.76 4.68 -13.32
N GLU A 229 -6.43 4.07 -12.20
CA GLU A 229 -6.24 2.62 -12.04
C GLU A 229 -6.47 2.21 -10.60
N ALA A 230 -6.80 0.94 -10.38
CA ALA A 230 -6.92 0.32 -9.07
C ALA A 230 -5.96 -0.88 -8.95
N PRO A 231 -4.67 -0.67 -8.65
CA PRO A 231 -3.69 -1.75 -8.63
C PRO A 231 -4.00 -2.76 -7.52
N ALA A 232 -3.98 -4.05 -7.87
CA ALA A 232 -4.14 -5.12 -6.90
C ALA A 232 -3.03 -5.14 -5.84
N ALA A 233 -3.37 -5.60 -4.65
CA ALA A 233 -2.39 -5.85 -3.59
C ALA A 233 -1.42 -6.95 -4.02
N LYS A 234 -0.12 -6.68 -3.91
CA LYS A 234 0.90 -7.72 -4.10
C LYS A 234 1.10 -8.50 -2.80
N PRO A 235 1.37 -9.81 -2.87
CA PRO A 235 1.68 -10.63 -1.69
C PRO A 235 2.82 -10.02 -0.87
N ARG A 236 2.76 -10.20 0.44
CA ARG A 236 3.82 -9.89 1.38
C ARG A 236 4.24 -11.18 2.08
N ASP A 237 5.54 -11.35 2.24
CA ASP A 237 6.12 -12.51 2.88
C ASP A 237 6.19 -12.27 4.40
N ALA A 238 5.22 -12.81 5.11
CA ALA A 238 5.15 -12.71 6.57
C ALA A 238 6.26 -13.52 7.27
N ALA A 239 6.86 -14.51 6.60
CA ALA A 239 7.96 -15.31 7.16
C ALA A 239 9.24 -14.50 7.40
N LYS A 240 9.33 -13.29 6.79
CA LYS A 240 10.43 -12.33 7.05
C LYS A 240 10.32 -11.63 8.40
N VAL A 241 9.21 -11.79 9.11
CA VAL A 241 9.03 -11.24 10.47
C VAL A 241 9.31 -12.36 11.46
N LYS A 242 10.31 -12.18 12.32
CA LYS A 242 10.67 -13.14 13.37
C LYS A 242 10.46 -12.48 14.73
N TYR A 243 9.73 -13.17 15.59
CA TYR A 243 9.54 -12.77 16.99
C TYR A 243 10.61 -13.41 17.85
N ILE A 244 11.41 -12.61 18.54
CA ILE A 244 12.39 -13.06 19.53
C ILE A 244 11.71 -12.88 20.89
N LYS A 245 11.47 -14.02 21.55
CA LYS A 245 10.80 -14.05 22.88
C LYS A 245 11.83 -14.45 23.93
#